data_b2e3305831bf5cd50d6667ab739f1ce7
#
_entry.id   b2e3305831bf5cd50d6667ab739f1ce7
#
_cell.length_a   1.000
_cell.length_b   1.000
_cell.length_c   1.000
_cell.angle_alpha   90.00
_cell.angle_beta   90.00
_cell.angle_gamma   90.00
#
_symmetry.space_group_name_H-M   'P 1'
#
loop_
_entity.id
_entity.type
_entity.pdbx_description
1 polymer ?
#
loop_
_entity_poly.entity_id
_entity_poly.type
_entity_poly.pdbx_seq_one_letter_code
_entity_poly.pdbx_strand_id
1 'polypeptide(L)'
;MNRSCSIPNPNLEQLAFAAKSLGIKKMKRVANKSHPKRPRSQEGLLIVSSKDAYAATGTETKETLMQAIGSSLLASHEEAKSKKEESKLKGPKKGDRSARSQRKGPKVKSQRRKKKFGRK
;
A
#
# COMPACT_ATOMS: atom_id res chain seq x y z
N MET A 1 -17.05 -6.07 11.36
CA MET A 1 -16.34 -4.81 11.08
C MET A 1 -17.02 -4.11 9.92
N ASN A 2 -17.32 -2.82 10.04
CA ASN A 2 -18.01 -2.05 9.02
C ASN A 2 -17.09 -1.82 7.80
N ARG A 3 -17.64 -1.83 6.58
CA ARG A 3 -16.86 -1.59 5.33
C ARG A 3 -16.18 -0.22 5.30
N SER A 4 -16.78 0.79 5.92
CA SER A 4 -16.21 2.14 6.02
C SER A 4 -14.90 2.21 6.82
N CYS A 5 -14.63 1.24 7.69
CA CYS A 5 -13.40 1.16 8.49
C CYS A 5 -12.48 0.02 8.03
N SER A 6 -12.68 -0.52 6.82
CA SER A 6 -11.89 -1.66 6.33
C SER A 6 -11.13 -1.32 5.06
N ILE A 7 -9.87 -1.76 5.01
CA ILE A 7 -9.03 -1.68 3.81
C ILE A 7 -8.92 -3.06 3.19
N PRO A 8 -9.05 -3.21 1.86
CA PRO A 8 -8.78 -4.47 1.20
C PRO A 8 -7.27 -4.80 1.27
N ASN A 9 -6.94 -6.03 1.63
CA ASN A 9 -5.57 -6.56 1.70
C ASN A 9 -4.60 -5.70 2.54
N PRO A 10 -4.86 -5.49 3.84
CA PRO A 10 -3.97 -4.71 4.69
C PRO A 10 -2.64 -5.45 4.87
N ASN A 11 -1.53 -4.72 4.79
CA ASN A 11 -0.20 -5.26 5.08
C ASN A 11 0.03 -5.32 6.60
N LEU A 12 0.71 -6.37 7.07
CA LEU A 12 1.04 -6.57 8.48
C LEU A 12 1.78 -5.37 9.10
N GLU A 13 2.71 -4.77 8.36
CA GLU A 13 3.46 -3.61 8.83
C GLU A 13 2.61 -2.35 8.95
N GLN A 14 1.69 -2.13 8.01
CA GLN A 14 0.75 -1.02 8.06
C GLN A 14 -0.20 -1.15 9.26
N LEU A 15 -0.69 -2.37 9.52
CA LEU A 15 -1.50 -2.65 10.71
C LEU A 15 -0.74 -2.40 12.00
N ALA A 16 0.52 -2.84 12.08
CA ALA A 16 1.37 -2.61 13.24
C ALA A 16 1.68 -1.12 13.44
N PHE A 17 1.87 -0.38 12.36
CA PHE A 17 2.06 1.07 12.41
C PHE A 17 0.79 1.78 12.92
N ALA A 18 -0.37 1.45 12.38
CA ALA A 18 -1.65 2.02 12.81
C ALA A 18 -1.95 1.69 14.29
N ALA A 19 -1.65 0.47 14.75
CA ALA A 19 -1.79 0.11 16.15
C ALA A 19 -0.82 0.91 17.04
N LYS A 20 0.40 1.14 16.58
CA LYS A 20 1.40 1.95 17.29
C LYS A 20 1.00 3.42 17.37
N SER A 21 0.44 4.00 16.30
CA SER A 21 -0.03 5.40 16.29
C SER A 21 -1.18 5.65 17.28
N LEU A 22 -1.98 4.62 17.58
CA LEU A 22 -3.00 4.63 18.63
C LEU A 22 -2.45 4.44 20.05
N GLY A 23 -1.13 4.32 20.22
CA GLY A 23 -0.48 4.17 21.51
C GLY A 23 -0.36 2.72 22.02
N ILE A 24 -0.71 1.73 21.22
CA ILE A 24 -0.59 0.32 21.60
C ILE A 24 0.88 -0.10 21.56
N LYS A 25 1.47 -0.39 22.71
CA LYS A 25 2.91 -0.71 22.85
C LYS A 25 3.18 -2.21 22.81
N LYS A 26 2.31 -3.01 23.46
CA LYS A 26 2.50 -4.46 23.58
C LYS A 26 1.93 -5.21 22.39
N MET A 27 2.72 -5.38 21.35
CA MET A 27 2.33 -6.13 20.15
C MET A 27 3.45 -7.05 19.67
N LYS A 28 3.10 -8.21 19.11
CA LYS A 28 4.00 -9.18 18.50
C LYS A 28 3.59 -9.41 17.05
N ARG A 29 4.51 -9.26 16.13
CA ARG A 29 4.33 -9.54 14.69
C ARG A 29 4.87 -10.93 14.37
N VAL A 30 4.10 -11.73 13.68
CA VAL A 30 4.50 -13.06 13.21
C VAL A 30 4.26 -13.10 11.70
N ALA A 31 5.33 -12.97 10.91
CA ALA A 31 5.26 -12.79 9.47
C ALA A 31 4.75 -14.03 8.71
N ASN A 32 5.17 -15.23 9.12
CA ASN A 32 4.95 -16.47 8.35
C ASN A 32 3.69 -17.24 8.79
N LYS A 33 2.66 -16.55 9.22
CA LYS A 33 1.38 -17.16 9.59
C LYS A 33 0.31 -16.84 8.56
N SER A 34 -0.47 -17.86 8.21
CA SER A 34 -1.59 -17.73 7.29
C SER A 34 -2.91 -17.91 8.02
N HIS A 35 -3.94 -17.27 7.52
CA HIS A 35 -5.29 -17.52 7.99
C HIS A 35 -5.74 -18.94 7.60
N PRO A 36 -6.47 -19.70 8.41
CA PRO A 36 -6.91 -21.07 8.10
C PRO A 36 -7.65 -21.21 6.77
N LYS A 37 -8.42 -20.20 6.38
CA LYS A 37 -9.13 -20.16 5.08
C LYS A 37 -8.20 -19.87 3.88
N ARG A 38 -6.99 -19.36 4.13
CA ARG A 38 -6.00 -18.99 3.08
C ARG A 38 -4.61 -19.46 3.48
N PRO A 39 -4.35 -20.77 3.52
CA PRO A 39 -3.10 -21.31 4.07
C PRO A 39 -1.85 -20.92 3.27
N ARG A 40 -2.01 -20.50 2.02
CA ARG A 40 -0.88 -20.14 1.13
C ARG A 40 -0.56 -18.64 1.08
N SER A 41 -1.39 -17.78 1.69
CA SER A 41 -1.25 -16.32 1.54
C SER A 41 -0.14 -15.71 2.39
N GLN A 42 0.28 -16.35 3.46
CA GLN A 42 1.34 -15.90 4.39
C GLN A 42 1.22 -14.41 4.79
N GLU A 43 -0.01 -13.95 4.98
CA GLU A 43 -0.33 -12.54 5.26
C GLU A 43 0.23 -12.06 6.60
N GLY A 44 0.58 -12.99 7.47
CA GLY A 44 1.08 -12.71 8.80
C GLY A 44 -0.02 -12.55 9.86
N LEU A 45 0.41 -12.41 11.10
CA LEU A 45 -0.45 -12.27 12.26
C LEU A 45 0.07 -11.19 13.19
N LEU A 46 -0.79 -10.26 13.60
CA LEU A 46 -0.52 -9.28 14.63
C LEU A 46 -1.21 -9.70 15.92
N ILE A 47 -0.42 -9.97 16.96
CA ILE A 47 -0.90 -10.30 18.31
C ILE A 47 -0.77 -9.05 19.17
N VAL A 48 -1.85 -8.62 19.77
CA VAL A 48 -1.91 -7.41 20.60
C VAL A 48 -2.42 -7.78 21.99
N SER A 49 -1.85 -7.19 23.03
CA SER A 49 -2.36 -7.34 24.40
C SER A 49 -3.68 -6.60 24.54
N SER A 50 -4.77 -7.30 24.85
CA SER A 50 -6.10 -6.70 24.98
C SER A 50 -6.15 -5.62 26.06
N LYS A 51 -5.54 -5.86 27.21
CA LYS A 51 -5.50 -4.88 28.31
C LYS A 51 -4.81 -3.58 27.91
N ASP A 52 -3.66 -3.66 27.25
CA ASP A 52 -2.89 -2.50 26.79
C ASP A 52 -3.62 -1.76 25.65
N ALA A 53 -4.23 -2.50 24.73
CA ALA A 53 -4.97 -1.94 23.62
C ALA A 53 -6.22 -1.19 24.08
N TYR A 54 -7.00 -1.75 24.97
CA TYR A 54 -8.20 -1.10 25.52
C TYR A 54 -7.84 0.14 26.34
N ALA A 55 -6.79 0.07 27.13
CA ALA A 55 -6.31 1.23 27.89
C ALA A 55 -5.81 2.37 26.98
N ALA A 56 -5.12 2.03 25.89
CA ALA A 56 -4.57 3.02 24.96
C ALA A 56 -5.63 3.69 24.08
N THR A 57 -6.65 2.93 23.67
CA THR A 57 -7.68 3.41 22.73
C THR A 57 -8.98 3.86 23.40
N GLY A 58 -9.16 3.59 24.71
CA GLY A 58 -10.39 3.87 25.43
C GLY A 58 -11.57 3.02 24.96
N THR A 59 -11.32 1.89 24.31
CA THR A 59 -12.36 1.00 23.77
C THR A 59 -12.61 -0.16 24.72
N GLU A 60 -13.86 -0.64 24.79
CA GLU A 60 -14.24 -1.76 25.67
C GLU A 60 -14.36 -3.08 24.92
N THR A 61 -14.65 -3.02 23.61
CA THR A 61 -14.90 -4.22 22.82
C THR A 61 -13.86 -4.42 21.74
N LYS A 62 -13.65 -5.68 21.35
CA LYS A 62 -12.76 -6.05 20.25
C LYS A 62 -13.17 -5.39 18.92
N GLU A 63 -14.47 -5.24 18.68
CA GLU A 63 -14.97 -4.65 17.46
C GLU A 63 -14.66 -3.16 17.36
N THR A 64 -14.89 -2.40 18.44
CA THR A 64 -14.55 -0.97 18.50
C THR A 64 -13.05 -0.74 18.39
N LEU A 65 -12.23 -1.61 18.99
CA LEU A 65 -10.77 -1.58 18.82
C LEU A 65 -10.36 -1.81 17.37
N MET A 66 -10.94 -2.80 16.69
CA MET A 66 -10.67 -3.07 15.29
C MET A 66 -11.11 -1.92 14.38
N GLN A 67 -12.22 -1.26 14.70
CA GLN A 67 -12.69 -0.07 13.97
C GLN A 67 -11.74 1.11 14.18
N ALA A 68 -11.25 1.34 15.38
CA ALA A 68 -10.27 2.39 15.66
C ALA A 68 -8.95 2.18 14.90
N ILE A 69 -8.42 0.96 14.89
CA ILE A 69 -7.23 0.61 14.10
C ILE A 69 -7.50 0.78 12.60
N GLY A 70 -8.67 0.34 12.13
CA GLY A 70 -9.06 0.47 10.72
C GLY A 70 -9.17 1.93 10.27
N SER A 71 -9.76 2.80 11.08
CA SER A 71 -9.87 4.24 10.79
C SER A 71 -8.50 4.91 10.74
N SER A 72 -7.61 4.61 11.70
CA SER A 72 -6.24 5.12 11.70
C SER A 72 -5.46 4.66 10.46
N LEU A 73 -5.66 3.42 10.03
CA LEU A 73 -5.05 2.86 8.83
C LEU A 73 -5.57 3.53 7.55
N LEU A 74 -6.88 3.79 7.47
CA LEU A 74 -7.48 4.51 6.35
C LEU A 74 -6.91 5.93 6.22
N ALA A 75 -6.84 6.69 7.30
CA ALA A 75 -6.26 8.02 7.31
C ALA A 75 -4.82 8.02 6.78
N SER A 76 -3.99 7.10 7.28
CA SER A 76 -2.61 6.92 6.79
C SER A 76 -2.53 6.56 5.30
N HIS A 77 -3.50 5.78 4.80
CA HIS A 77 -3.55 5.39 3.40
C HIS A 77 -3.97 6.55 2.49
N GLU A 78 -4.90 7.37 2.92
CA GLU A 78 -5.34 8.59 2.22
C GLU A 78 -4.23 9.63 2.15
N GLU A 79 -3.51 9.85 3.26
CA GLU A 79 -2.33 10.73 3.27
C GLU A 79 -1.23 10.24 2.32
N ALA A 80 -0.97 8.93 2.30
CA ALA A 80 0.01 8.36 1.39
C ALA A 80 -0.42 8.48 -0.08
N LYS A 81 -1.72 8.41 -0.36
CA LYS A 81 -2.29 8.59 -1.69
C LYS A 81 -2.17 10.05 -2.15
N SER A 82 -2.55 11.01 -1.31
CA SER A 82 -2.46 12.44 -1.62
C SER A 82 -1.01 12.86 -1.88
N LYS A 83 -0.06 12.43 -1.05
CA LYS A 83 1.38 12.66 -1.26
C LYS A 83 1.90 12.09 -2.58
N LYS A 84 1.41 10.92 -2.99
CA LYS A 84 1.75 10.32 -4.29
C LYS A 84 1.17 11.11 -5.47
N GLU A 85 -0.04 11.62 -5.34
CA GLU A 85 -0.68 12.44 -6.36
C GLU A 85 0.02 13.79 -6.50
N GLU A 86 0.36 14.46 -5.42
CA GLU A 86 1.16 15.68 -5.43
C GLU A 86 2.55 15.48 -6.07
N SER A 87 3.20 14.35 -5.77
CA SER A 87 4.51 14.04 -6.37
C SER A 87 4.43 13.79 -7.87
N LYS A 88 3.31 13.25 -8.37
CA LYS A 88 3.06 13.10 -9.81
C LYS A 88 2.79 14.42 -10.50
N LEU A 89 2.07 15.35 -9.83
CA LEU A 89 1.78 16.69 -10.38
C LEU A 89 3.05 17.56 -10.46
N LYS A 90 3.99 17.42 -9.52
CA LYS A 90 5.25 18.16 -9.52
C LYS A 90 6.21 17.77 -10.65
N GLY A 91 5.91 16.71 -11.40
CA GLY A 91 6.73 16.23 -12.51
C GLY A 91 8.12 15.71 -12.08
N PRO A 92 8.86 15.10 -13.00
CA PRO A 92 10.19 14.56 -12.70
C PRO A 92 11.19 15.68 -12.42
N LYS A 93 11.96 15.53 -11.34
CA LYS A 93 13.02 16.48 -10.96
C LYS A 93 14.07 16.59 -12.07
N LYS A 94 14.65 17.81 -12.24
CA LYS A 94 15.75 18.05 -13.19
C LYS A 94 16.91 17.08 -12.86
N GLY A 95 17.26 16.19 -13.82
CA GLY A 95 18.28 15.14 -13.60
C GLY A 95 17.77 13.72 -13.36
N ASP A 96 16.47 13.52 -13.22
CA ASP A 96 15.89 12.19 -13.05
C ASP A 96 15.96 11.38 -14.36
N ARG A 97 16.54 10.18 -14.29
CA ARG A 97 16.66 9.25 -15.42
C ARG A 97 15.31 8.82 -16.00
N SER A 98 14.29 8.70 -15.15
CA SER A 98 12.92 8.36 -15.55
C SER A 98 12.32 9.39 -16.50
N ALA A 99 12.61 10.68 -16.31
CA ALA A 99 12.19 11.76 -17.17
C ALA A 99 12.77 11.65 -18.59
N ARG A 100 13.98 11.08 -18.72
CA ARG A 100 14.67 10.89 -19.99
C ARG A 100 14.06 9.76 -20.81
N SER A 101 13.53 8.73 -20.16
CA SER A 101 12.87 7.61 -20.84
C SER A 101 11.48 7.99 -21.36
N GLN A 102 10.74 8.82 -20.62
CA GLN A 102 9.43 9.31 -21.04
C GLN A 102 9.48 10.28 -22.24
N ARG A 103 10.58 11.00 -22.42
CA ARG A 103 10.78 11.90 -23.58
C ARG A 103 11.15 11.17 -24.86
N LYS A 104 11.58 9.92 -24.79
CA LYS A 104 11.76 9.07 -25.96
C LYS A 104 10.42 8.46 -26.32
N GLY A 105 9.59 9.20 -27.03
CA GLY A 105 8.41 8.62 -27.67
C GLY A 105 8.79 7.40 -28.52
N PRO A 106 7.87 6.49 -28.78
CA PRO A 106 8.14 5.31 -29.58
C PRO A 106 8.75 5.78 -30.92
N LYS A 107 10.00 5.36 -31.20
CA LYS A 107 10.59 5.59 -32.50
C LYS A 107 9.68 4.94 -33.54
N VAL A 108 8.97 5.75 -34.28
CA VAL A 108 8.25 5.30 -35.48
C VAL A 108 9.30 4.63 -36.35
N LYS A 109 9.23 3.31 -36.47
CA LYS A 109 10.09 2.57 -37.41
C LYS A 109 9.78 3.13 -38.78
N SER A 110 10.73 3.91 -39.35
CA SER A 110 10.61 4.38 -40.73
C SER A 110 10.40 3.14 -41.60
N GLN A 111 9.29 3.09 -42.31
CA GLN A 111 9.02 2.03 -43.26
C GLN A 111 10.17 2.08 -44.27
N ARG A 112 11.06 1.08 -44.21
CA ARG A 112 12.06 0.88 -45.28
C ARG A 112 11.29 0.68 -46.57
N ARG A 113 11.29 1.72 -47.41
CA ARG A 113 10.82 1.60 -48.79
C ARG A 113 11.57 0.44 -49.44
N LYS A 114 10.86 -0.66 -49.71
CA LYS A 114 11.37 -1.77 -50.52
C LYS A 114 11.67 -1.20 -51.87
N LYS A 115 12.95 -1.03 -52.20
CA LYS A 115 13.37 -0.76 -53.60
C LYS A 115 12.89 -1.92 -54.45
N LYS A 116 11.91 -1.67 -55.30
CA LYS A 116 11.57 -2.58 -56.41
C LYS A 116 12.74 -2.62 -57.35
N PHE A 117 13.49 -3.70 -57.30
CA PHE A 117 14.43 -4.01 -58.40
C PHE A 117 13.59 -4.36 -59.62
N GLY A 118 13.58 -3.49 -60.62
CA GLY A 118 13.04 -3.77 -61.93
C GLY A 118 13.95 -4.78 -62.64
N ARG A 119 13.41 -5.91 -62.99
CA ARG A 119 14.01 -6.82 -63.96
C ARG A 119 13.72 -6.27 -65.36
N LYS A 120 14.81 -5.98 -66.14
CA LYS A 120 14.72 -5.92 -67.60
C LYS A 120 14.62 -7.32 -68.15
#